data_bc856f729f4a3013915dce2bc8c62c3e
#
_entry.id   bc856f729f4a3013915dce2bc8c62c3e
#
_cell.length_a   1.000
_cell.length_b   1.000
_cell.length_c   1.000
_cell.angle_alpha   90.00
_cell.angle_beta   90.00
_cell.angle_gamma   90.00
#
_symmetry.space_group_name_H-M   'P 1'
#
loop_
_entity.id
_entity.type
_entity.pdbx_description
1 polymer ?
#
loop_
_entity_poly.entity_id
_entity_poly.type
_entity_poly.pdbx_seq_one_letter_code
_entity_poly.pdbx_strand_id
1 'polypeptide(L)'
;ALQQMHKCISSGGRILFVSTKKQASETVCELAKDTSQFYVNHRWLGGMLTNWNTISNSIKRYKKLSEELKKENIGFTKKEILKMGTERDKLERSLGGIADMKKVPEMIFIIDINAESLAVKEALKLNIPIVAIVDTNADPTGINFPIPGNDDARRAINLYCDLAKQTILDAQKYIIKKQDIVEKKSIKESEIPKSEEKKVSQKPKGKAETFTSKEKKATSIFSKIRQLAIKK
;
A
#
# COMPACT_ATOMS: atom_id res chain seq x y z
N ALA A 1 7.41 2.50 11.67
CA ALA A 1 6.82 1.54 10.76
C ALA A 1 5.32 1.84 10.51
N LEU A 2 4.43 1.72 11.50
CA LEU A 2 2.97 1.89 11.31
C LEU A 2 2.58 3.24 10.70
N GLN A 3 3.18 4.34 11.13
CA GLN A 3 2.93 5.67 10.54
C GLN A 3 3.28 5.73 9.05
N GLN A 4 4.34 5.06 8.62
CA GLN A 4 4.73 5.01 7.20
C GLN A 4 3.78 4.13 6.39
N MET A 5 3.33 3.01 6.96
CA MET A 5 2.29 2.19 6.34
C MET A 5 0.99 2.98 6.16
N HIS A 6 0.55 3.71 7.20
CA HIS A 6 -0.60 4.60 7.12
C HIS A 6 -0.43 5.66 6.02
N LYS A 7 0.73 6.31 5.95
CA LYS A 7 1.04 7.32 4.93
C LYS A 7 1.03 6.72 3.52
N CYS A 8 1.62 5.54 3.32
CA CYS A 8 1.62 4.83 2.05
C CYS A 8 0.20 4.55 1.57
N ILE A 9 -0.64 3.96 2.41
CA ILE A 9 -2.04 3.66 2.07
C ILE A 9 -2.83 4.95 1.84
N SER A 10 -2.69 5.97 2.70
CA SER A 10 -3.40 7.26 2.56
C SER A 10 -3.06 8.01 1.26
N SER A 11 -1.92 7.74 0.66
CA SER A 11 -1.55 8.24 -0.68
C SER A 11 -2.03 7.36 -1.83
N GLY A 12 -2.78 6.30 -1.56
CA GLY A 12 -3.27 5.35 -2.56
C GLY A 12 -2.26 4.28 -2.95
N GLY A 13 -1.16 4.15 -2.20
CA GLY A 13 -0.15 3.12 -2.38
C GLY A 13 -0.65 1.74 -1.95
N ARG A 14 0.07 0.69 -2.39
CA ARG A 14 -0.21 -0.71 -2.04
C ARG A 14 0.98 -1.31 -1.32
N ILE A 15 0.68 -2.19 -0.37
CA ILE A 15 1.66 -2.92 0.42
C ILE A 15 1.67 -4.39 -0.03
N LEU A 16 2.88 -4.95 -0.20
CA LEU A 16 3.07 -6.38 -0.41
C LEU A 16 3.55 -7.03 0.88
N PHE A 17 2.75 -7.94 1.40
CA PHE A 17 3.11 -8.75 2.58
C PHE A 17 3.84 -10.01 2.16
N VAL A 18 4.99 -10.28 2.77
CA VAL A 18 5.86 -11.41 2.41
C VAL A 18 6.23 -12.20 3.65
N SER A 19 5.88 -13.46 3.64
CA SER A 19 6.39 -14.45 4.59
C SER A 19 6.13 -15.87 4.11
N THR A 20 7.19 -16.64 3.93
CA THR A 20 7.10 -18.05 3.54
C THR A 20 7.17 -19.00 4.75
N LYS A 21 7.37 -18.46 5.98
CA LYS A 21 7.34 -19.25 7.22
C LYS A 21 5.94 -19.83 7.43
N LYS A 22 5.87 -21.12 7.77
CA LYS A 22 4.60 -21.82 8.05
C LYS A 22 3.78 -21.16 9.16
N GLN A 23 4.46 -20.60 10.16
CA GLN A 23 3.82 -19.92 11.29
C GLN A 23 3.09 -18.63 10.89
N ALA A 24 3.58 -17.94 9.87
CA ALA A 24 3.07 -16.63 9.42
C ALA A 24 2.23 -16.70 8.14
N SER A 25 2.38 -17.77 7.36
CA SER A 25 1.79 -17.91 6.02
C SER A 25 0.27 -17.68 5.99
N GLU A 26 -0.45 -18.25 6.96
CA GLU A 26 -1.91 -18.13 7.06
C GLU A 26 -2.33 -16.73 7.50
N THR A 27 -1.75 -16.22 8.59
CA THR A 27 -2.04 -14.90 9.15
C THR A 27 -1.75 -13.78 8.14
N VAL A 28 -0.65 -13.88 7.38
CA VAL A 28 -0.30 -12.91 6.34
C VAL A 28 -1.31 -12.94 5.17
N CYS A 29 -1.78 -14.13 4.81
CA CYS A 29 -2.80 -14.27 3.77
C CYS A 29 -4.14 -13.63 4.19
N GLU A 30 -4.58 -13.88 5.42
CA GLU A 30 -5.81 -13.29 5.99
C GLU A 30 -5.70 -11.77 6.08
N LEU A 31 -4.60 -11.26 6.66
CA LEU A 31 -4.32 -9.83 6.73
C LEU A 31 -4.46 -9.15 5.36
N ALA A 32 -3.80 -9.70 4.35
CA ALA A 32 -3.79 -9.10 3.02
C ALA A 32 -5.16 -9.15 2.34
N LYS A 33 -5.91 -10.24 2.50
CA LYS A 33 -7.29 -10.36 1.98
C LYS A 33 -8.22 -9.36 2.64
N ASP A 34 -8.19 -9.25 3.97
CA ASP A 34 -9.07 -8.37 4.75
C ASP A 34 -8.80 -6.88 4.46
N THR A 35 -7.56 -6.56 4.12
CA THR A 35 -7.16 -5.18 3.82
C THR A 35 -7.08 -4.88 2.32
N SER A 36 -7.44 -5.83 1.47
CA SER A 36 -7.33 -5.73 0.00
C SER A 36 -5.91 -5.36 -0.46
N GLN A 37 -4.91 -5.92 0.21
CA GLN A 37 -3.50 -5.78 -0.14
C GLN A 37 -2.98 -7.06 -0.81
N PHE A 38 -1.70 -7.07 -1.21
CA PHE A 38 -1.06 -8.19 -1.88
C PHE A 38 -0.25 -9.02 -0.90
N TYR A 39 -0.05 -10.30 -1.21
CA TYR A 39 0.75 -11.19 -0.37
C TYR A 39 1.51 -12.25 -1.16
N VAL A 40 2.61 -12.72 -0.57
CA VAL A 40 3.35 -13.91 -0.98
C VAL A 40 3.61 -14.74 0.28
N ASN A 41 2.95 -15.91 0.37
CA ASN A 41 2.93 -16.72 1.58
C ASN A 41 3.46 -18.16 1.39
N HIS A 42 3.93 -18.53 0.20
CA HIS A 42 4.48 -19.86 -0.05
C HIS A 42 5.94 -19.82 -0.47
N ARG A 43 6.25 -19.21 -1.60
CA ARG A 43 7.61 -19.15 -2.13
C ARG A 43 7.82 -17.87 -2.90
N TRP A 44 8.89 -17.16 -2.57
CA TRP A 44 9.35 -16.05 -3.40
C TRP A 44 10.02 -16.58 -4.68
N LEU A 45 9.55 -16.16 -5.83
CA LEU A 45 10.18 -16.49 -7.10
C LEU A 45 11.25 -15.43 -7.40
N GLY A 46 12.48 -15.87 -7.76
CA GLY A 46 13.53 -14.94 -8.14
C GLY A 46 13.09 -14.06 -9.31
N GLY A 47 13.30 -12.74 -9.18
CA GLY A 47 12.84 -11.78 -10.18
C GLY A 47 11.37 -11.34 -10.03
N MET A 48 10.72 -11.65 -8.92
CA MET A 48 9.30 -11.36 -8.73
C MET A 48 8.97 -9.87 -8.87
N LEU A 49 9.86 -9.00 -8.45
CA LEU A 49 9.74 -7.54 -8.61
C LEU A 49 10.64 -7.01 -9.72
N THR A 50 11.88 -7.45 -9.78
CA THR A 50 12.89 -6.96 -10.73
C THR A 50 12.62 -7.41 -12.17
N ASN A 51 11.92 -8.51 -12.37
CA ASN A 51 11.49 -9.01 -13.68
C ASN A 51 9.95 -9.11 -13.78
N TRP A 52 9.29 -8.02 -13.44
CA TRP A 52 7.83 -7.94 -13.37
C TRP A 52 7.13 -8.34 -14.69
N ASN A 53 7.74 -8.04 -15.84
CA ASN A 53 7.18 -8.42 -17.15
C ASN A 53 6.99 -9.94 -17.29
N THR A 54 7.96 -10.74 -16.90
CA THR A 54 7.89 -12.21 -16.95
C THR A 54 6.86 -12.73 -15.94
N ILE A 55 6.83 -12.17 -14.73
CA ILE A 55 5.85 -12.53 -13.70
C ILE A 55 4.43 -12.18 -14.16
N SER A 56 4.23 -11.01 -14.74
CA SER A 56 2.94 -10.57 -15.30
C SER A 56 2.43 -11.53 -16.39
N ASN A 57 3.32 -12.04 -17.24
CA ASN A 57 2.94 -13.06 -18.24
C ASN A 57 2.53 -14.40 -17.58
N SER A 58 3.21 -14.80 -16.52
CA SER A 58 2.84 -15.98 -15.72
C SER A 58 1.49 -15.81 -15.03
N ILE A 59 1.19 -14.60 -14.53
CA ILE A 59 -0.12 -14.25 -13.97
C ILE A 59 -1.21 -14.31 -15.05
N LYS A 60 -0.95 -13.79 -16.25
CA LYS A 60 -1.90 -13.88 -17.36
C LYS A 60 -2.20 -15.34 -17.71
N ARG A 61 -1.16 -16.21 -17.73
CA ARG A 61 -1.31 -17.65 -17.95
C ARG A 61 -2.15 -18.29 -16.84
N TYR A 62 -1.91 -17.96 -15.58
CA TYR A 62 -2.72 -18.44 -14.46
C TYR A 62 -4.20 -18.06 -14.63
N LYS A 63 -4.50 -16.79 -14.94
CA LYS A 63 -5.87 -16.31 -15.17
C LYS A 63 -6.53 -17.03 -16.33
N LYS A 64 -5.82 -17.18 -17.45
CA LYS A 64 -6.31 -17.93 -18.63
C LYS A 64 -6.66 -19.38 -18.29
N LEU A 65 -5.76 -20.11 -17.62
CA LEU A 65 -6.02 -21.48 -17.17
C LEU A 65 -7.23 -21.57 -16.23
N SER A 66 -7.37 -20.59 -15.33
CA SER A 66 -8.50 -20.53 -14.40
C SER A 66 -9.84 -20.26 -15.11
N GLU A 67 -9.84 -19.47 -16.19
CA GLU A 67 -11.02 -19.21 -17.02
C GLU A 67 -11.37 -20.41 -17.89
N GLU A 68 -10.37 -21.06 -18.51
CA GLU A 68 -10.57 -22.24 -19.32
C GLU A 68 -11.17 -23.41 -18.52
N LEU A 69 -10.66 -23.65 -17.30
CA LEU A 69 -11.17 -24.70 -16.41
C LEU A 69 -12.57 -24.44 -15.85
N LYS A 70 -13.07 -23.19 -15.90
CA LYS A 70 -14.44 -22.86 -15.50
C LYS A 70 -15.49 -23.11 -16.60
N LYS A 71 -15.07 -23.28 -17.83
CA LYS A 71 -16.00 -23.51 -18.96
C LYS A 71 -16.42 -24.97 -18.97
N GLU A 72 -17.72 -25.25 -18.94
CA GLU A 72 -18.27 -26.60 -18.85
C GLU A 72 -18.10 -27.45 -20.15
N ASN A 73 -17.91 -26.81 -21.31
CA ASN A 73 -17.73 -27.49 -22.61
C ASN A 73 -16.31 -27.27 -23.17
N ILE A 74 -15.34 -27.87 -22.53
CA ILE A 74 -13.98 -27.84 -23.00
C ILE A 74 -13.76 -29.12 -23.83
N GLY A 75 -13.47 -29.00 -25.12
CA GLY A 75 -13.15 -30.14 -26.02
C GLY A 75 -11.84 -30.86 -25.63
N PHE A 76 -11.43 -30.78 -24.36
CA PHE A 76 -10.21 -31.39 -23.83
C PHE A 76 -10.47 -32.79 -23.25
N THR A 77 -9.48 -33.64 -23.35
CA THR A 77 -9.51 -34.96 -22.70
C THR A 77 -9.38 -34.83 -21.19
N LYS A 78 -9.87 -35.80 -20.42
CA LYS A 78 -9.75 -35.86 -18.95
C LYS A 78 -8.31 -35.70 -18.48
N LYS A 79 -7.33 -36.25 -19.20
CA LYS A 79 -5.91 -36.15 -18.89
C LYS A 79 -5.38 -34.71 -19.02
N GLU A 80 -5.81 -34.01 -20.06
CA GLU A 80 -5.43 -32.60 -20.28
C GLU A 80 -6.01 -31.68 -19.20
N ILE A 81 -7.29 -31.90 -18.86
CA ILE A 81 -7.94 -31.13 -17.76
C ILE A 81 -7.18 -31.31 -16.44
N LEU A 82 -6.79 -32.57 -16.12
CA LEU A 82 -6.02 -32.85 -14.92
C LEU A 82 -4.65 -32.13 -14.93
N LYS A 83 -3.96 -32.13 -16.06
CA LYS A 83 -2.66 -31.49 -16.27
C LYS A 83 -2.80 -29.95 -16.11
N MET A 84 -3.81 -29.34 -16.73
CA MET A 84 -4.11 -27.92 -16.62
C MET A 84 -4.47 -27.53 -15.17
N GLY A 85 -5.25 -28.35 -14.48
CA GLY A 85 -5.57 -28.16 -13.07
C GLY A 85 -4.32 -28.15 -12.19
N THR A 86 -3.43 -29.15 -12.37
CA THR A 86 -2.18 -29.22 -11.61
C THR A 86 -1.26 -28.01 -11.89
N GLU A 87 -1.22 -27.53 -13.13
CA GLU A 87 -0.44 -26.35 -13.49
C GLU A 87 -1.04 -25.08 -12.87
N ARG A 88 -2.37 -24.92 -12.97
CA ARG A 88 -3.09 -23.82 -12.31
C ARG A 88 -2.80 -23.76 -10.81
N ASP A 89 -2.90 -24.90 -10.09
CA ASP A 89 -2.68 -24.98 -8.64
C ASP A 89 -1.24 -24.62 -8.24
N LYS A 90 -0.26 -24.97 -9.07
CA LYS A 90 1.14 -24.55 -8.87
C LYS A 90 1.31 -23.04 -9.01
N LEU A 91 0.70 -22.44 -10.03
CA LEU A 91 0.74 -21.00 -10.24
C LEU A 91 -0.04 -20.25 -9.18
N GLU A 92 -1.18 -20.76 -8.74
CA GLU A 92 -2.00 -20.19 -7.68
C GLU A 92 -1.25 -20.07 -6.35
N ARG A 93 -0.55 -21.13 -5.95
CA ARG A 93 0.28 -21.13 -4.73
C ARG A 93 1.37 -20.08 -4.75
N SER A 94 1.99 -19.84 -5.91
CA SER A 94 3.11 -18.89 -5.99
C SER A 94 2.70 -17.48 -6.35
N LEU A 95 1.65 -17.28 -7.12
CA LEU A 95 1.26 -16.00 -7.70
C LEU A 95 -0.15 -15.55 -7.33
N GLY A 96 -0.93 -16.40 -6.67
CA GLY A 96 -2.33 -16.10 -6.33
C GLY A 96 -2.49 -14.80 -5.56
N GLY A 97 -1.63 -14.53 -4.57
CA GLY A 97 -1.70 -13.33 -3.75
C GLY A 97 -1.28 -12.03 -4.46
N ILE A 98 -0.66 -12.13 -5.64
CA ILE A 98 -0.26 -10.98 -6.48
C ILE A 98 -0.99 -10.95 -7.83
N ALA A 99 -1.98 -11.83 -8.03
CA ALA A 99 -2.67 -11.98 -9.32
C ALA A 99 -3.33 -10.66 -9.79
N ASP A 100 -3.81 -9.84 -8.89
CA ASP A 100 -4.48 -8.58 -9.19
C ASP A 100 -3.55 -7.36 -9.13
N MET A 101 -2.28 -7.57 -8.89
CA MET A 101 -1.27 -6.52 -8.87
C MET A 101 -0.98 -6.05 -10.30
N LYS A 102 -1.21 -4.76 -10.56
CA LYS A 102 -0.98 -4.15 -11.89
C LYS A 102 0.43 -3.58 -12.05
N LYS A 103 1.04 -3.16 -10.96
CA LYS A 103 2.37 -2.55 -10.89
C LYS A 103 3.09 -3.00 -9.63
N VAL A 104 4.38 -2.77 -9.56
CA VAL A 104 5.22 -3.04 -8.40
C VAL A 104 4.66 -2.28 -7.18
N PRO A 105 4.65 -2.89 -5.97
CA PRO A 105 4.10 -2.26 -4.77
C PRO A 105 4.94 -1.06 -4.31
N GLU A 106 4.32 -0.12 -3.64
CA GLU A 106 4.98 1.07 -3.08
C GLU A 106 5.69 0.80 -1.76
N MET A 107 5.41 -0.31 -1.10
CA MET A 107 6.03 -0.73 0.16
C MET A 107 5.96 -2.25 0.30
N ILE A 108 6.95 -2.83 0.98
CA ILE A 108 6.97 -4.26 1.31
C ILE A 108 7.02 -4.41 2.82
N PHE A 109 6.20 -5.34 3.34
CA PHE A 109 6.23 -5.78 4.73
C PHE A 109 6.73 -7.21 4.79
N ILE A 110 7.83 -7.45 5.51
CA ILE A 110 8.53 -8.75 5.57
C ILE A 110 8.53 -9.28 7.00
N ILE A 111 8.20 -10.55 7.16
CA ILE A 111 8.42 -11.30 8.39
C ILE A 111 9.57 -12.27 8.13
N ASP A 112 10.67 -12.09 8.88
CA ASP A 112 11.94 -12.80 8.74
C ASP A 112 12.75 -12.41 7.48
N ILE A 113 13.75 -11.55 7.71
CA ILE A 113 14.66 -11.06 6.67
C ILE A 113 15.54 -12.19 6.11
N ASN A 114 15.95 -13.15 6.95
CA ASN A 114 16.84 -14.22 6.54
C ASN A 114 16.14 -15.18 5.58
N ALA A 115 14.91 -15.57 5.88
CA ALA A 115 14.11 -16.43 5.03
C ALA A 115 13.79 -15.75 3.69
N GLU A 116 13.50 -14.45 3.73
CA GLU A 116 13.07 -13.67 2.56
C GLU A 116 14.19 -12.79 1.97
N SER A 117 15.45 -13.24 2.07
CA SER A 117 16.61 -12.48 1.63
C SER A 117 16.58 -12.08 0.14
N LEU A 118 15.94 -12.87 -0.71
CA LEU A 118 15.73 -12.54 -2.12
C LEU A 118 14.77 -11.36 -2.29
N ALA A 119 13.66 -11.36 -1.54
CA ALA A 119 12.69 -10.27 -1.56
C ALA A 119 13.33 -8.95 -1.11
N VAL A 120 14.14 -8.99 -0.05
CA VAL A 120 14.90 -7.84 0.46
C VAL A 120 15.84 -7.30 -0.61
N LYS A 121 16.66 -8.15 -1.25
CA LYS A 121 17.61 -7.75 -2.31
C LYS A 121 16.89 -7.12 -3.51
N GLU A 122 15.76 -7.67 -3.93
CA GLU A 122 14.99 -7.12 -5.04
C GLU A 122 14.35 -5.78 -4.68
N ALA A 123 13.81 -5.64 -3.47
CA ALA A 123 13.24 -4.39 -2.99
C ALA A 123 14.29 -3.27 -2.90
N LEU A 124 15.47 -3.58 -2.36
CA LEU A 124 16.61 -2.65 -2.32
C LEU A 124 17.05 -2.20 -3.72
N LYS A 125 17.12 -3.14 -4.67
CA LYS A 125 17.49 -2.83 -6.06
C LYS A 125 16.50 -1.88 -6.74
N LEU A 126 15.22 -1.95 -6.37
CA LEU A 126 14.15 -1.09 -6.89
C LEU A 126 13.87 0.13 -6.03
N ASN A 127 14.63 0.34 -4.94
CA ASN A 127 14.41 1.41 -3.96
C ASN A 127 13.00 1.42 -3.37
N ILE A 128 12.41 0.24 -3.17
CA ILE A 128 11.11 0.10 -2.53
C ILE A 128 11.32 0.08 -1.01
N PRO A 129 10.64 0.93 -0.24
CA PRO A 129 10.77 0.97 1.20
C PRO A 129 10.32 -0.35 1.84
N ILE A 130 11.16 -0.86 2.75
CA ILE A 130 10.98 -2.12 3.45
C ILE A 130 10.63 -1.87 4.90
N VAL A 131 9.52 -2.42 5.35
CA VAL A 131 9.17 -2.63 6.75
C VAL A 131 9.44 -4.09 7.07
N ALA A 132 10.28 -4.40 8.04
CA ALA A 132 10.59 -5.78 8.36
C ALA A 132 10.63 -6.03 9.86
N ILE A 133 10.17 -7.22 10.27
CA ILE A 133 10.40 -7.74 11.61
C ILE A 133 11.80 -8.34 11.63
N VAL A 134 12.59 -7.90 12.61
CA VAL A 134 14.01 -8.23 12.74
C VAL A 134 14.21 -8.89 14.09
N ASP A 135 14.56 -10.16 14.08
CA ASP A 135 14.98 -10.90 15.27
C ASP A 135 16.50 -10.77 15.47
N THR A 136 17.01 -11.27 16.57
CA THR A 136 18.41 -11.17 17.00
C THR A 136 19.42 -11.82 16.05
N ASN A 137 18.97 -12.77 15.23
CA ASN A 137 19.78 -13.48 14.23
C ASN A 137 19.82 -12.80 12.85
N ALA A 138 19.15 -11.64 12.68
CA ALA A 138 19.00 -10.97 11.39
C ALA A 138 19.71 -9.63 11.34
N ASP A 139 20.33 -9.31 10.19
CA ASP A 139 21.02 -8.04 9.95
C ASP A 139 20.02 -6.97 9.45
N PRO A 140 19.78 -5.89 10.20
CA PRO A 140 18.86 -4.81 9.80
C PRO A 140 19.43 -3.90 8.70
N THR A 141 20.65 -4.14 8.23
CA THR A 141 21.30 -3.27 7.22
C THR A 141 20.47 -3.20 5.93
N GLY A 142 20.17 -1.99 5.49
CA GLY A 142 19.35 -1.74 4.29
C GLY A 142 17.85 -1.75 4.52
N ILE A 143 17.36 -2.06 5.72
CA ILE A 143 15.93 -2.00 6.04
C ILE A 143 15.55 -0.57 6.45
N ASN A 144 14.57 0.00 5.77
CA ASN A 144 14.15 1.39 6.03
C ASN A 144 13.41 1.52 7.38
N PHE A 145 12.60 0.53 7.75
CA PHE A 145 11.78 0.56 8.95
C PHE A 145 11.85 -0.78 9.70
N PRO A 146 12.97 -1.07 10.37
CA PRO A 146 13.11 -2.30 11.15
C PRO A 146 12.19 -2.26 12.38
N ILE A 147 11.54 -3.38 12.67
CA ILE A 147 10.73 -3.61 13.87
C ILE A 147 11.43 -4.72 14.66
N PRO A 148 12.13 -4.40 15.76
CA PRO A 148 12.75 -5.44 16.58
C PRO A 148 11.68 -6.31 17.23
N GLY A 149 11.77 -7.62 17.03
CA GLY A 149 10.78 -8.53 17.58
C GLY A 149 10.97 -9.97 17.12
N ASN A 150 10.27 -10.87 17.78
CA ASN A 150 10.33 -12.30 17.49
C ASN A 150 9.55 -12.63 16.21
N ASP A 151 10.18 -13.32 15.28
CA ASP A 151 9.64 -13.69 13.98
C ASP A 151 9.18 -15.16 13.86
N ASP A 152 9.30 -15.96 14.96
CA ASP A 152 8.92 -17.36 15.00
C ASP A 152 7.63 -17.62 15.79
N ALA A 153 7.38 -16.85 16.84
CA ALA A 153 6.25 -17.06 17.71
C ALA A 153 4.94 -16.60 17.07
N ARG A 154 3.99 -17.53 16.84
CA ARG A 154 2.67 -17.22 16.26
C ARG A 154 1.96 -16.05 16.94
N ARG A 155 2.03 -15.97 18.28
CA ARG A 155 1.40 -14.88 19.06
C ARG A 155 2.01 -13.51 18.72
N ALA A 156 3.33 -13.45 18.55
CA ALA A 156 4.02 -12.22 18.17
C ALA A 156 3.67 -11.82 16.73
N ILE A 157 3.70 -12.76 15.80
CA ILE A 157 3.34 -12.56 14.40
C ILE A 157 1.89 -12.05 14.28
N ASN A 158 0.94 -12.67 14.99
CA ASN A 158 -0.46 -12.24 15.00
C ASN A 158 -0.59 -10.79 15.49
N LEU A 159 0.10 -10.43 16.58
CA LEU A 159 0.10 -9.06 17.10
C LEU A 159 0.58 -8.05 16.05
N TYR A 160 1.68 -8.34 15.35
CA TYR A 160 2.21 -7.45 14.31
C TYR A 160 1.24 -7.32 13.12
N CYS A 161 0.65 -8.43 12.71
CA CYS A 161 -0.35 -8.46 11.64
C CYS A 161 -1.63 -7.72 12.02
N ASP A 162 -2.11 -7.87 13.26
CA ASP A 162 -3.29 -7.15 13.75
C ASP A 162 -3.07 -5.64 13.81
N LEU A 163 -1.90 -5.20 14.30
CA LEU A 163 -1.54 -3.77 14.31
C LEU A 163 -1.42 -3.21 12.89
N ALA A 164 -0.82 -3.95 11.97
CA ALA A 164 -0.75 -3.58 10.56
C ALA A 164 -2.14 -3.48 9.93
N LYS A 165 -3.01 -4.48 10.19
CA LYS A 165 -4.41 -4.51 9.73
C LYS A 165 -5.20 -3.29 10.19
N GLN A 166 -5.16 -3.00 11.48
CA GLN A 166 -5.83 -1.83 12.05
C GLN A 166 -5.35 -0.54 11.41
N THR A 167 -4.03 -0.38 11.28
CA THR A 167 -3.43 0.81 10.65
C THR A 167 -3.87 0.99 9.20
N ILE A 168 -3.94 -0.09 8.42
CA ILE A 168 -4.38 -0.03 7.02
C ILE A 168 -5.87 0.30 6.93
N LEU A 169 -6.71 -0.33 7.73
CA LEU A 169 -8.14 -0.06 7.75
C LEU A 169 -8.44 1.39 8.16
N ASP A 170 -7.71 1.94 9.12
CA ASP A 170 -7.86 3.36 9.50
C ASP A 170 -7.41 4.31 8.39
N ALA A 171 -6.32 3.98 7.69
CA ALA A 171 -5.88 4.74 6.52
C ALA A 171 -6.89 4.71 5.37
N GLN A 172 -7.52 3.55 5.13
CA GLN A 172 -8.58 3.40 4.12
C GLN A 172 -9.83 4.23 4.47
N LYS A 173 -10.27 4.22 5.73
CA LYS A 173 -11.36 5.07 6.21
C LYS A 173 -11.06 6.57 6.02
N TYR A 174 -9.79 6.96 6.21
CA TYR A 174 -9.36 8.34 5.99
C TYR A 174 -9.48 8.76 4.51
N ILE A 175 -9.14 7.85 3.57
CA ILE A 175 -9.29 8.12 2.13
C ILE A 175 -10.76 8.33 1.77
N ILE A 176 -11.65 7.45 2.22
CA ILE A 176 -13.09 7.54 1.96
C ILE A 176 -13.63 8.88 2.48
N LYS A 177 -13.34 9.23 3.73
CA LYS A 177 -13.76 10.53 4.31
C LYS A 177 -13.25 11.73 3.51
N LYS A 178 -12.01 11.65 2.99
CA LYS A 178 -11.43 12.72 2.17
C LYS A 178 -12.13 12.85 0.82
N GLN A 179 -12.49 11.74 0.19
CA GLN A 179 -13.26 11.73 -1.06
C GLN A 179 -14.65 12.32 -0.88
N ASP A 180 -15.38 11.91 0.18
CA ASP A 180 -16.71 12.46 0.51
C ASP A 180 -16.68 13.97 0.74
N ILE A 181 -15.60 14.50 1.34
CA ILE A 181 -15.43 15.94 1.56
C ILE A 181 -15.17 16.69 0.25
N VAL A 182 -14.39 16.09 -0.66
CA VAL A 182 -14.10 16.67 -1.97
C VAL A 182 -15.34 16.68 -2.85
N GLU A 183 -16.11 15.58 -2.88
CA GLU A 183 -17.37 15.51 -3.63
C GLU A 183 -18.41 16.51 -3.10
N LYS A 184 -18.56 16.63 -1.79
CA LYS A 184 -19.46 17.63 -1.18
C LYS A 184 -19.05 19.08 -1.46
N LYS A 185 -17.76 19.35 -1.64
CA LYS A 185 -17.27 20.68 -2.05
C LYS A 185 -17.54 20.95 -3.52
N SER A 186 -17.32 19.98 -4.41
CA SER A 186 -17.58 20.13 -5.84
C SER A 186 -19.06 20.30 -6.15
N ILE A 187 -19.97 19.65 -5.41
CA ILE A 187 -21.42 19.83 -5.53
C ILE A 187 -21.81 21.24 -5.10
N LYS A 188 -21.25 21.77 -3.99
CA LYS A 188 -21.53 23.13 -3.51
C LYS A 188 -21.01 24.22 -4.45
N GLU A 189 -19.91 24.00 -5.17
CA GLU A 189 -19.39 24.94 -6.17
C GLU A 189 -20.19 24.91 -7.49
N SER A 190 -20.90 23.80 -7.79
CA SER A 190 -21.76 23.70 -8.97
C SER A 190 -23.18 24.27 -8.75
N GLU A 191 -23.59 24.55 -7.50
CA GLU A 191 -24.90 25.11 -7.14
C GLU A 191 -24.92 26.63 -6.94
N ILE A 192 -23.86 27.37 -7.32
CA ILE A 192 -23.92 28.84 -7.32
C ILE A 192 -24.70 29.25 -8.60
N PRO A 193 -25.93 29.80 -8.47
CA PRO A 193 -26.69 30.24 -9.63
C PRO A 193 -26.01 31.43 -10.30
N LYS A 194 -25.69 31.28 -11.57
CA LYS A 194 -25.36 32.40 -12.44
C LYS A 194 -26.62 33.24 -12.66
N SER A 195 -26.85 34.19 -11.79
CA SER A 195 -27.83 35.26 -12.00
C SER A 195 -27.26 36.53 -11.41
N GLU A 196 -26.82 37.40 -12.34
CA GLU A 196 -26.81 38.85 -12.36
C GLU A 196 -25.55 39.44 -12.98
N GLU A 197 -25.46 39.26 -14.29
CA GLU A 197 -24.77 40.25 -15.12
C GLU A 197 -25.85 41.03 -15.89
N LYS A 198 -26.15 42.25 -15.48
CA LYS A 198 -26.44 43.39 -16.36
C LYS A 198 -26.59 44.70 -15.58
N LYS A 199 -25.87 45.70 -16.08
CA LYS A 199 -25.93 47.16 -15.84
C LYS A 199 -25.04 47.65 -14.67
N VAL A 200 -24.15 48.61 -14.79
CA VAL A 200 -24.01 49.78 -15.63
C VAL A 200 -22.59 50.34 -15.41
N SER A 201 -22.02 50.84 -16.51
CA SER A 201 -20.81 51.68 -16.60
C SER A 201 -20.79 52.85 -15.61
N GLN A 202 -19.67 53.08 -14.93
CA GLN A 202 -18.99 54.37 -14.87
C GLN A 202 -17.75 54.31 -13.96
N LYS A 203 -16.59 54.72 -14.47
CA LYS A 203 -15.39 55.05 -13.71
C LYS A 203 -15.63 56.37 -12.98
N PRO A 204 -14.97 56.66 -11.84
CA PRO A 204 -13.67 57.30 -11.93
C PRO A 204 -12.59 56.87 -10.94
N LYS A 205 -11.39 57.23 -11.28
CA LYS A 205 -10.07 57.18 -10.69
C LYS A 205 -9.99 57.49 -9.16
N GLY A 206 -9.10 56.77 -8.49
CA GLY A 206 -8.36 57.43 -7.45
C GLY A 206 -8.01 56.56 -6.23
N LYS A 207 -6.68 56.36 -6.04
CA LYS A 207 -5.93 56.18 -4.79
C LYS A 207 -5.70 54.76 -4.27
N ALA A 208 -4.43 54.43 -4.31
CA ALA A 208 -3.75 53.43 -3.54
C ALA A 208 -3.92 53.67 -2.03
N GLU A 209 -4.06 52.59 -1.27
CA GLU A 209 -3.52 52.48 0.09
C GLU A 209 -3.68 51.06 0.65
N THR A 210 -2.53 50.46 0.87
CA THR A 210 -2.04 49.72 2.04
C THR A 210 -2.68 48.38 2.40
N PHE A 211 -1.99 47.35 1.92
CA PHE A 211 -1.90 46.01 2.53
C PHE A 211 -1.17 46.13 3.89
N THR A 212 -1.82 45.91 5.00
CA THR A 212 -1.20 45.42 6.25
C THR A 212 -2.29 45.00 7.23
N SER A 213 -2.33 43.76 7.68
CA SER A 213 -2.48 43.40 9.10
C SER A 213 -3.01 42.00 9.44
N LYS A 214 -2.85 40.98 8.57
CA LYS A 214 -3.21 39.60 8.96
C LYS A 214 -2.05 38.59 9.00
N GLU A 215 -0.88 38.92 8.48
CA GLU A 215 0.27 37.98 8.51
C GLU A 215 1.19 38.12 9.72
N LYS A 216 1.04 39.16 10.56
CA LYS A 216 1.89 39.39 11.75
C LYS A 216 1.50 38.59 12.99
N LYS A 217 0.37 37.85 13.00
CA LYS A 217 -0.03 37.06 14.18
C LYS A 217 0.41 35.60 14.17
N ALA A 218 0.73 35.04 13.01
CA ALA A 218 1.15 33.62 12.92
C ALA A 218 2.63 33.41 13.26
N THR A 219 3.49 34.40 13.03
CA THR A 219 4.94 34.32 13.31
C THR A 219 5.30 34.50 14.77
N SER A 220 4.44 35.11 15.57
CA SER A 220 4.68 35.39 17.02
C SER A 220 4.50 34.14 17.91
N ILE A 221 3.70 33.16 17.49
CA ILE A 221 3.44 31.97 18.32
C ILE A 221 4.57 30.95 18.16
N PHE A 222 5.14 30.82 16.96
CA PHE A 222 6.27 29.91 16.71
C PHE A 222 7.59 30.33 17.34
N SER A 223 7.81 31.63 17.52
CA SER A 223 9.01 32.16 18.21
C SER A 223 8.98 31.92 19.72
N LYS A 224 7.81 31.94 20.36
CA LYS A 224 7.66 31.68 21.80
C LYS A 224 7.84 30.21 22.17
N ILE A 225 7.46 29.27 21.29
CA ILE A 225 7.66 27.82 21.50
C ILE A 225 9.13 27.44 21.39
N ARG A 226 9.89 28.13 20.53
CA ARG A 226 11.33 27.85 20.35
C ARG A 226 12.19 28.33 21.52
N GLN A 227 11.76 29.39 22.26
CA GLN A 227 12.46 29.86 23.43
C GLN A 227 12.21 29.05 24.71
N LEU A 228 11.12 28.29 24.79
CA LEU A 228 10.83 27.39 25.89
C LEU A 228 11.54 26.01 25.79
N ALA A 229 12.00 25.66 24.62
CA ALA A 229 12.73 24.39 24.39
C ALA A 229 14.25 24.50 24.65
N ILE A 230 14.81 25.71 24.90
CA ILE A 230 16.25 25.91 25.10
C ILE A 230 16.58 26.10 26.60
N LYS A 231 15.56 26.10 27.50
CA LYS A 231 15.73 26.27 28.95
C LYS A 231 15.39 25.02 29.79
N LYS A 232 15.63 23.84 29.22
CA LYS A 232 15.67 22.59 30.02
C LYS A 232 16.91 21.81 29.73
#